data_d1ede1581996db20dff3400574818570
#
_entry.id   d1ede1581996db20dff3400574818570
#
_cell.length_a   1.000
_cell.length_b   1.000
_cell.length_c   1.000
_cell.angle_alpha   90.00
_cell.angle_beta   90.00
_cell.angle_gamma   90.00
#
_symmetry.space_group_name_H-M   'P 1'
#
loop_
_entity.id
_entity.type
_entity.pdbx_description
1 polymer ?
#
loop_
_entity_poly.entity_id
_entity_poly.type
_entity_poly.pdbx_seq_one_letter_code
_entity_poly.pdbx_strand_id
1 'polypeptide(L)'
;MSKLLSMRDAIAGLVPDGASIALGLQLEQMIPFAAGHELIRQKKRNLTLIGPISDILFDQMIGAGCVEKVIAAWVGNVMMGSAYNFRRAVEEDGMKVINLTNFTVALALQAAAMGVPFLPTKTALGSDTVRDNEFFVEIESPFPSFGSHGKSSSGDRSPTRPGGPRGRSSDKLHAVRALTPDVTIVHVQRADREGNAHCWGNFGVMIEGVRAAKRVIAVAEEIVEPEVIASDPNRTVIPGFLVNAVVECPFGAHPSPVQGYYKRDDVFFRQCHEQTKTRQDTAAWLDRWVYGVTDRKAYMNQLGGCRVDELGVKQHAYAAQADFGY
;
A
#
# COMPACT_ATOMS: atom_id res chain seq x y z
N MET A 1 18.54 -10.30 -17.68
CA MET A 1 18.89 -11.26 -16.62
C MET A 1 17.62 -11.61 -15.84
N SER A 2 17.41 -12.89 -15.58
CA SER A 2 16.24 -13.32 -14.79
C SER A 2 16.30 -12.75 -13.36
N LYS A 3 15.18 -12.18 -12.89
CA LYS A 3 14.98 -11.67 -11.53
C LYS A 3 14.11 -12.61 -10.69
N LEU A 4 13.78 -13.77 -11.24
CA LEU A 4 12.95 -14.76 -10.57
C LEU A 4 13.69 -15.36 -9.38
N LEU A 5 13.13 -15.19 -8.19
CA LEU A 5 13.64 -15.70 -6.92
C LEU A 5 12.54 -16.45 -6.18
N SER A 6 12.94 -17.28 -5.21
CA SER A 6 11.99 -17.77 -4.21
C SER A 6 11.54 -16.63 -3.30
N MET A 7 10.36 -16.74 -2.68
CA MET A 7 9.89 -15.77 -1.69
C MET A 7 10.91 -15.59 -0.56
N ARG A 8 11.45 -16.69 -0.09
CA ARG A 8 12.46 -16.72 0.97
C ARG A 8 13.71 -15.92 0.61
N ASP A 9 14.26 -16.16 -0.58
CA ASP A 9 15.50 -15.50 -1.01
C ASP A 9 15.27 -14.02 -1.32
N ALA A 10 14.13 -13.66 -1.92
CA ALA A 10 13.76 -12.28 -2.19
C ALA A 10 13.67 -11.47 -0.89
N ILE A 11 12.97 -11.99 0.13
CA ILE A 11 12.84 -11.33 1.43
C ILE A 11 14.20 -11.29 2.17
N ALA A 12 14.95 -12.39 2.19
CA ALA A 12 16.26 -12.45 2.86
C ALA A 12 17.25 -11.46 2.25
N GLY A 13 17.30 -11.38 0.92
CA GLY A 13 18.28 -10.56 0.21
C GLY A 13 17.93 -9.07 0.08
N LEU A 14 16.65 -8.73 0.06
CA LEU A 14 16.23 -7.36 -0.26
C LEU A 14 15.65 -6.59 0.91
N VAL A 15 15.23 -7.26 1.98
CA VAL A 15 14.60 -6.62 3.14
C VAL A 15 15.48 -6.77 4.39
N PRO A 16 16.31 -5.79 4.72
CA PRO A 16 17.05 -5.78 5.98
C PRO A 16 16.15 -5.44 7.16
N ASP A 17 16.60 -5.77 8.38
CA ASP A 17 16.00 -5.24 9.60
C ASP A 17 16.07 -3.70 9.61
N GLY A 18 15.08 -3.05 10.20
CA GLY A 18 14.98 -1.58 10.23
C GLY A 18 14.48 -0.95 8.92
N ALA A 19 14.21 -1.74 7.87
CA ALA A 19 13.74 -1.21 6.61
C ALA A 19 12.34 -0.59 6.70
N SER A 20 12.12 0.46 5.93
CA SER A 20 10.79 0.97 5.62
C SER A 20 10.19 0.21 4.44
N ILE A 21 9.01 -0.38 4.64
CA ILE A 21 8.38 -1.27 3.65
C ILE A 21 6.99 -0.75 3.31
N ALA A 22 6.74 -0.53 2.03
CA ALA A 22 5.42 -0.22 1.53
C ALA A 22 4.71 -1.51 1.09
N LEU A 23 3.50 -1.74 1.64
CA LEU A 23 2.65 -2.90 1.40
C LEU A 23 1.18 -2.47 1.31
N GLY A 24 0.33 -3.27 0.67
CA GLY A 24 -1.12 -3.00 0.64
C GLY A 24 -1.48 -1.70 -0.06
N LEU A 25 -0.73 -1.32 -1.06
CA LEU A 25 -0.85 -0.05 -1.78
C LEU A 25 -2.08 0.01 -2.70
N GLN A 26 -2.71 -1.13 -2.97
CA GLN A 26 -3.94 -1.27 -3.77
C GLN A 26 -5.18 -1.29 -2.88
N LEU A 27 -5.08 -0.74 -1.68
CA LEU A 27 -6.10 -0.70 -0.63
C LEU A 27 -6.43 -2.12 -0.15
N GLU A 28 -7.65 -2.59 -0.39
CA GLU A 28 -8.12 -3.90 0.07
C GLU A 28 -7.78 -5.05 -0.88
N GLN A 29 -7.29 -4.74 -2.08
CA GLN A 29 -6.98 -5.74 -3.11
C GLN A 29 -5.48 -6.00 -3.16
N MET A 30 -5.15 -7.23 -3.57
CA MET A 30 -3.78 -7.61 -3.93
C MET A 30 -2.75 -7.25 -2.83
N ILE A 31 -3.18 -7.36 -1.57
CA ILE A 31 -2.27 -7.20 -0.43
C ILE A 31 -1.32 -8.41 -0.42
N PRO A 32 0.01 -8.21 -0.41
CA PRO A 32 0.97 -9.30 -0.56
C PRO A 32 1.14 -10.12 0.74
N PHE A 33 0.08 -10.85 1.15
CA PHE A 33 0.07 -11.62 2.39
C PHE A 33 1.19 -12.66 2.46
N ALA A 34 1.47 -13.35 1.35
CA ALA A 34 2.54 -14.33 1.32
C ALA A 34 3.91 -13.74 1.66
N ALA A 35 4.17 -12.52 1.16
CA ALA A 35 5.41 -11.81 1.47
C ALA A 35 5.44 -11.32 2.92
N GLY A 36 4.31 -10.79 3.43
CA GLY A 36 4.20 -10.41 4.84
C GLY A 36 4.38 -11.60 5.78
N HIS A 37 3.80 -12.75 5.47
CA HIS A 37 4.00 -13.98 6.22
C HIS A 37 5.47 -14.45 6.16
N GLU A 38 6.16 -14.25 5.04
CA GLU A 38 7.59 -14.58 4.95
C GLU A 38 8.46 -13.63 5.79
N LEU A 39 8.13 -12.33 5.84
CA LEU A 39 8.77 -11.39 6.77
C LEU A 39 8.63 -11.85 8.23
N ILE A 40 7.45 -12.33 8.62
CA ILE A 40 7.19 -12.89 9.94
C ILE A 40 8.01 -14.16 10.17
N ARG A 41 8.02 -15.13 9.23
CA ARG A 41 8.79 -16.39 9.34
C ARG A 41 10.29 -16.14 9.49
N GLN A 42 10.83 -15.16 8.78
CA GLN A 42 12.22 -14.74 8.88
C GLN A 42 12.51 -13.87 10.11
N LYS A 43 11.48 -13.57 10.92
CA LYS A 43 11.58 -12.78 12.15
C LYS A 43 12.24 -11.42 11.90
N LYS A 44 11.91 -10.76 10.80
CA LYS A 44 12.38 -9.40 10.51
C LYS A 44 11.95 -8.45 11.62
N ARG A 45 12.79 -7.46 11.94
CA ARG A 45 12.62 -6.59 13.11
C ARG A 45 12.71 -5.11 12.75
N ASN A 46 12.14 -4.29 13.64
CA ASN A 46 12.24 -2.83 13.60
C ASN A 46 11.75 -2.22 12.28
N LEU A 47 10.78 -2.88 11.63
CA LEU A 47 10.28 -2.45 10.35
C LEU A 47 9.40 -1.20 10.50
N THR A 48 9.49 -0.30 9.54
CA THR A 48 8.51 0.77 9.34
C THR A 48 7.52 0.34 8.26
N LEU A 49 6.26 0.14 8.61
CA LEU A 49 5.23 -0.21 7.62
C LEU A 49 4.59 1.05 7.02
N ILE A 50 4.44 1.06 5.72
CA ILE A 50 3.86 2.17 4.94
C ILE A 50 2.69 1.65 4.12
N GLY A 51 1.53 2.28 4.27
CA GLY A 51 0.35 1.96 3.45
C GLY A 51 -0.83 2.88 3.75
N PRO A 52 -1.68 3.19 2.76
CA PRO A 52 -2.83 4.06 2.98
C PRO A 52 -3.89 3.38 3.87
N ILE A 53 -4.30 2.19 3.50
CA ILE A 53 -5.15 1.28 4.27
C ILE A 53 -4.43 -0.06 4.33
N SER A 54 -4.20 -0.54 5.52
CA SER A 54 -3.45 -1.76 5.71
C SER A 54 -4.30 -2.69 6.55
N ASP A 55 -4.91 -3.61 5.87
CA ASP A 55 -5.83 -4.59 6.41
C ASP A 55 -5.13 -5.48 7.48
N ILE A 56 -5.64 -6.63 7.76
CA ILE A 56 -5.14 -7.55 8.81
C ILE A 56 -3.66 -7.94 8.66
N LEU A 57 -3.02 -7.72 7.50
CA LEU A 57 -1.60 -8.03 7.33
C LEU A 57 -0.72 -7.18 8.27
N PHE A 58 -0.96 -5.87 8.36
CA PHE A 58 -0.20 -5.02 9.28
C PHE A 58 -0.42 -5.44 10.73
N ASP A 59 -1.67 -5.77 11.09
CA ASP A 59 -1.98 -6.24 12.45
C ASP A 59 -1.26 -7.55 12.79
N GLN A 60 -1.17 -8.50 11.84
CA GLN A 60 -0.41 -9.74 12.02
C GLN A 60 1.09 -9.48 12.18
N MET A 61 1.67 -8.60 11.37
CA MET A 61 3.09 -8.23 11.46
C MET A 61 3.43 -7.51 12.77
N ILE A 62 2.52 -6.66 13.26
CA ILE A 62 2.63 -6.00 14.56
C ILE A 62 2.56 -7.05 15.68
N GLY A 63 1.57 -7.92 15.63
CA GLY A 63 1.40 -9.01 16.61
C GLY A 63 2.57 -9.99 16.65
N ALA A 64 3.26 -10.18 15.51
CA ALA A 64 4.49 -10.96 15.41
C ALA A 64 5.74 -10.23 15.94
N GLY A 65 5.63 -8.96 16.33
CA GLY A 65 6.74 -8.14 16.82
C GLY A 65 7.76 -7.75 15.73
N CYS A 66 7.32 -7.65 14.49
CA CYS A 66 8.17 -7.23 13.38
C CYS A 66 8.30 -5.70 13.26
N VAL A 67 7.36 -4.95 13.83
CA VAL A 67 7.11 -3.54 13.50
C VAL A 67 7.50 -2.62 14.64
N GLU A 68 8.24 -1.57 14.30
CA GLU A 68 8.59 -0.46 15.21
C GLU A 68 7.72 0.78 14.96
N LYS A 69 7.39 1.04 13.71
CA LYS A 69 6.68 2.25 13.30
C LYS A 69 5.69 1.98 12.16
N VAL A 70 4.58 2.72 12.17
CA VAL A 70 3.58 2.69 11.09
C VAL A 70 3.39 4.10 10.52
N ILE A 71 3.35 4.21 9.20
CA ILE A 71 2.98 5.43 8.44
C ILE A 71 1.75 5.06 7.62
N ALA A 72 0.56 5.43 8.10
CA ALA A 72 -0.68 5.01 7.48
C ALA A 72 -1.82 6.01 7.74
N ALA A 73 -2.89 5.89 6.96
CA ALA A 73 -4.13 6.57 7.24
C ALA A 73 -5.01 5.75 8.19
N TRP A 74 -4.95 4.44 8.07
CA TRP A 74 -5.75 3.54 8.89
C TRP A 74 -5.14 2.13 8.94
N VAL A 75 -5.24 1.49 10.11
CA VAL A 75 -4.83 0.09 10.32
C VAL A 75 -5.98 -0.67 10.97
N GLY A 76 -6.45 -1.72 10.33
CA GLY A 76 -7.53 -2.54 10.87
C GLY A 76 -8.09 -3.53 9.86
N ASN A 77 -9.10 -4.26 10.30
CA ASN A 77 -9.90 -5.13 9.45
C ASN A 77 -11.05 -4.32 8.85
N VAL A 78 -11.03 -4.09 7.56
CA VAL A 78 -12.02 -3.24 6.88
C VAL A 78 -13.46 -3.70 7.10
N MET A 79 -13.69 -5.01 7.25
CA MET A 79 -15.02 -5.54 7.55
C MET A 79 -15.43 -5.43 9.01
N MET A 80 -14.48 -5.60 9.93
CA MET A 80 -14.77 -5.81 11.35
C MET A 80 -14.35 -4.65 12.24
N GLY A 81 -13.62 -3.67 11.71
CA GLY A 81 -13.18 -2.49 12.44
C GLY A 81 -11.75 -2.56 12.95
N SER A 82 -11.50 -1.99 14.12
CA SER A 82 -10.14 -1.79 14.66
C SER A 82 -9.35 -3.07 14.81
N ALA A 83 -8.07 -3.01 14.45
CA ALA A 83 -7.11 -4.09 14.65
C ALA A 83 -6.68 -4.18 16.12
N TYR A 84 -6.71 -5.37 16.71
CA TYR A 84 -6.43 -5.55 18.14
C TYR A 84 -4.94 -5.45 18.47
N ASN A 85 -4.06 -5.99 17.65
CA ASN A 85 -2.61 -5.92 17.89
C ASN A 85 -2.10 -4.49 17.72
N PHE A 86 -2.61 -3.78 16.70
CA PHE A 86 -2.29 -2.37 16.48
C PHE A 86 -2.71 -1.50 17.67
N ARG A 87 -3.95 -1.67 18.18
CA ARG A 87 -4.40 -0.92 19.36
C ARG A 87 -3.49 -1.15 20.56
N ARG A 88 -3.22 -2.41 20.89
CA ARG A 88 -2.34 -2.74 22.02
C ARG A 88 -0.95 -2.15 21.83
N ALA A 89 -0.38 -2.28 20.63
CA ALA A 89 0.94 -1.74 20.35
C ALA A 89 1.01 -0.23 20.55
N VAL A 90 -0.05 0.51 20.20
CA VAL A 90 -0.12 1.96 20.42
C VAL A 90 -0.39 2.31 21.87
N GLU A 91 -1.39 1.65 22.49
CA GLU A 91 -1.88 2.01 23.83
C GLU A 91 -0.96 1.49 24.96
N GLU A 92 -0.34 0.31 24.78
CA GLU A 92 0.45 -0.37 25.81
C GLU A 92 1.96 -0.36 25.53
N ASP A 93 2.37 -0.55 24.26
CA ASP A 93 3.78 -0.76 23.91
C ASP A 93 4.47 0.52 23.38
N GLY A 94 3.74 1.62 23.22
CA GLY A 94 4.28 2.91 22.77
C GLY A 94 4.77 2.93 21.30
N MET A 95 4.18 2.09 20.45
CA MET A 95 4.53 2.05 19.02
C MET A 95 4.30 3.41 18.35
N LYS A 96 5.26 3.85 17.55
CA LYS A 96 5.16 5.12 16.81
C LYS A 96 4.21 5.00 15.63
N VAL A 97 3.27 5.94 15.55
CA VAL A 97 2.35 6.08 14.41
C VAL A 97 2.49 7.48 13.82
N ILE A 98 2.81 7.56 12.54
CA ILE A 98 2.70 8.79 11.76
C ILE A 98 1.36 8.74 11.03
N ASN A 99 0.45 9.58 11.47
CA ASN A 99 -0.90 9.61 10.97
C ASN A 99 -0.98 10.49 9.71
N LEU A 100 -1.28 9.90 8.59
CA LEU A 100 -1.53 10.58 7.32
C LEU A 100 -2.97 10.28 6.86
N THR A 101 -3.49 11.05 5.93
CA THR A 101 -4.71 10.66 5.21
C THR A 101 -4.35 9.77 4.02
N ASN A 102 -5.31 9.02 3.47
CA ASN A 102 -5.07 8.26 2.24
C ASN A 102 -4.48 9.13 1.14
N PHE A 103 -5.00 10.34 0.99
CA PHE A 103 -4.54 11.27 -0.01
C PHE A 103 -3.14 11.80 0.28
N THR A 104 -2.77 12.08 1.53
CA THR A 104 -1.43 12.58 1.84
C THR A 104 -0.37 11.47 1.83
N VAL A 105 -0.74 10.19 2.06
CA VAL A 105 0.15 9.05 1.72
C VAL A 105 0.42 9.01 0.22
N ALA A 106 -0.64 9.16 -0.60
CA ALA A 106 -0.48 9.20 -2.05
C ALA A 106 0.42 10.36 -2.49
N LEU A 107 0.21 11.57 -1.96
CA LEU A 107 1.07 12.72 -2.27
C LEU A 107 2.52 12.51 -1.85
N ALA A 108 2.77 11.93 -0.68
CA ALA A 108 4.12 11.67 -0.19
C ALA A 108 4.88 10.68 -1.10
N LEU A 109 4.22 9.59 -1.51
CA LEU A 109 4.77 8.62 -2.47
C LEU A 109 4.93 9.25 -3.87
N GLN A 110 3.94 10.03 -4.32
CA GLN A 110 4.00 10.73 -5.61
C GLN A 110 5.15 11.73 -5.66
N ALA A 111 5.39 12.48 -4.58
CA ALA A 111 6.52 13.41 -4.50
C ALA A 111 7.85 12.67 -4.70
N ALA A 112 8.04 11.54 -4.01
CA ALA A 112 9.23 10.71 -4.16
C ALA A 112 9.35 10.12 -5.57
N ALA A 113 8.24 9.62 -6.14
CA ALA A 113 8.18 9.07 -7.49
C ALA A 113 8.56 10.10 -8.58
N MET A 114 8.23 11.38 -8.34
CA MET A 114 8.59 12.50 -9.22
C MET A 114 10.00 13.05 -8.97
N GLY A 115 10.69 12.59 -7.91
CA GLY A 115 12.00 13.13 -7.54
C GLY A 115 11.95 14.54 -6.94
N VAL A 116 10.79 14.97 -6.40
CA VAL A 116 10.65 16.27 -5.73
C VAL A 116 10.61 16.11 -4.21
N PRO A 117 11.09 17.09 -3.43
CA PRO A 117 11.18 16.93 -1.98
C PRO A 117 9.82 16.96 -1.27
N PHE A 118 8.80 17.54 -1.88
CA PHE A 118 7.43 17.64 -1.36
C PHE A 118 6.44 17.98 -2.46
N LEU A 119 5.14 17.78 -2.17
CA LEU A 119 4.04 18.31 -2.98
C LEU A 119 3.14 19.20 -2.12
N PRO A 120 2.71 20.38 -2.64
CA PRO A 120 1.80 21.28 -1.93
C PRO A 120 0.35 20.80 -2.04
N THR A 121 -0.43 21.02 -0.96
CA THR A 121 -1.86 20.70 -0.93
C THR A 121 -2.64 21.62 0.01
N LYS A 122 -3.93 21.79 -0.25
CA LYS A 122 -4.90 22.37 0.69
C LYS A 122 -5.52 21.31 1.61
N THR A 123 -5.32 20.04 1.30
CA THR A 123 -5.85 18.93 2.12
C THR A 123 -5.24 18.98 3.51
N ALA A 124 -6.04 18.69 4.50
CA ALA A 124 -5.71 18.72 5.92
C ALA A 124 -5.54 20.13 6.53
N LEU A 125 -5.79 21.23 5.80
CA LEU A 125 -5.92 22.56 6.40
C LEU A 125 -7.05 22.55 7.45
N GLY A 126 -6.73 23.05 8.66
CA GLY A 126 -7.67 23.05 9.80
C GLY A 126 -7.86 21.71 10.49
N SER A 127 -7.12 20.66 10.09
CA SER A 127 -7.13 19.35 10.75
C SER A 127 -5.98 19.23 11.75
N ASP A 128 -6.23 18.53 12.86
CA ASP A 128 -5.21 18.20 13.85
C ASP A 128 -4.18 17.17 13.33
N THR A 129 -4.44 16.49 12.21
CA THR A 129 -3.51 15.55 11.58
C THR A 129 -2.16 16.17 11.25
N VAL A 130 -2.11 17.49 11.01
CA VAL A 130 -0.87 18.20 10.67
C VAL A 130 -0.11 18.69 11.89
N ARG A 131 -0.74 18.68 13.08
CA ARG A 131 -0.11 19.16 14.31
C ARG A 131 0.99 18.19 14.74
N ASP A 132 2.20 18.71 15.00
CA ASP A 132 3.37 17.94 15.45
C ASP A 132 3.71 16.74 14.52
N ASN A 133 3.35 16.84 13.23
CA ASN A 133 3.55 15.80 12.24
C ASN A 133 4.67 16.21 11.27
N GLU A 134 5.77 15.46 11.31
CA GLU A 134 6.99 15.70 10.52
C GLU A 134 6.78 15.68 8.99
N PHE A 135 5.63 15.23 8.52
CA PHE A 135 5.31 15.20 7.10
C PHE A 135 4.70 16.49 6.57
N PHE A 136 4.37 17.44 7.45
CA PHE A 136 3.70 18.66 7.04
C PHE A 136 4.48 19.91 7.45
N VAL A 137 4.58 20.85 6.51
CA VAL A 137 5.05 22.21 6.77
C VAL A 137 4.06 23.18 6.14
N GLU A 138 3.58 24.16 6.92
CA GLU A 138 2.74 25.23 6.36
C GLU A 138 3.57 26.10 5.44
N ILE A 139 3.09 26.38 4.25
CA ILE A 139 3.71 27.26 3.25
C ILE A 139 2.67 28.20 2.65
N GLU A 140 3.13 29.29 2.05
CA GLU A 140 2.30 30.18 1.26
C GLU A 140 2.42 29.85 -0.24
N SER A 141 1.28 29.89 -0.93
CA SER A 141 1.26 29.72 -2.40
C SER A 141 2.00 30.88 -3.07
N PRO A 142 2.97 30.60 -3.97
CA PRO A 142 3.56 31.66 -4.79
C PRO A 142 2.60 32.16 -5.89
N PHE A 143 1.47 31.50 -6.07
CA PHE A 143 0.46 31.82 -7.07
C PHE A 143 -0.79 32.41 -6.41
N PRO A 144 -1.54 33.29 -7.12
CA PRO A 144 -2.81 33.79 -6.62
C PRO A 144 -3.81 32.64 -6.41
N SER A 145 -4.72 32.83 -5.44
CA SER A 145 -5.77 31.85 -5.12
C SER A 145 -6.56 31.43 -6.35
N PHE A 146 -6.74 30.13 -6.54
CA PHE A 146 -7.59 29.58 -7.57
C PHE A 146 -9.04 29.95 -7.25
N GLY A 147 -9.70 30.71 -8.12
CA GLY A 147 -11.11 31.10 -7.96
C GLY A 147 -11.35 32.58 -7.61
N SER A 148 -10.32 33.41 -7.49
CA SER A 148 -10.49 34.87 -7.30
C SER A 148 -10.92 35.63 -8.59
N HIS A 149 -11.34 34.92 -9.64
CA HIS A 149 -11.95 35.51 -10.79
C HIS A 149 -13.41 35.85 -10.47
N GLY A 150 -13.63 37.06 -9.97
CA GLY A 150 -14.92 37.73 -9.95
C GLY A 150 -15.81 37.47 -8.76
N LYS A 151 -15.43 38.03 -7.59
CA LYS A 151 -16.37 38.71 -6.69
C LYS A 151 -15.62 39.85 -6.02
N SER A 152 -15.54 40.99 -6.69
CA SER A 152 -15.39 42.22 -5.97
C SER A 152 -16.72 42.50 -5.28
N SER A 153 -16.90 42.03 -4.04
CA SER A 153 -17.96 42.56 -3.19
C SER A 153 -17.64 44.02 -3.00
N SER A 154 -18.53 44.84 -3.57
CA SER A 154 -18.62 46.28 -3.35
C SER A 154 -18.42 46.60 -1.88
N GLY A 155 -17.41 47.38 -1.52
CA GLY A 155 -17.43 48.09 -0.26
C GLY A 155 -16.16 48.30 0.55
N ASP A 156 -14.95 48.25 -0.02
CA ASP A 156 -13.81 48.84 0.67
C ASP A 156 -12.93 49.63 -0.31
N ARG A 157 -13.18 50.95 -0.38
CA ARG A 157 -12.36 51.89 -1.10
C ARG A 157 -11.36 52.54 -0.11
N SER A 158 -10.39 51.75 0.36
CA SER A 158 -9.20 52.34 0.92
C SER A 158 -8.26 52.79 -0.21
N PRO A 159 -7.73 54.02 -0.16
CA PRO A 159 -6.88 54.56 -1.21
C PRO A 159 -5.54 53.79 -1.24
N THR A 160 -5.35 52.98 -2.26
CA THR A 160 -4.09 52.30 -2.52
C THR A 160 -3.01 53.30 -2.95
N ARG A 161 -1.86 53.29 -2.26
CA ARG A 161 -0.65 53.98 -2.72
C ARG A 161 -0.29 53.54 -4.14
N PRO A 162 0.01 54.47 -5.06
CA PRO A 162 0.46 54.13 -6.40
C PRO A 162 1.85 53.46 -6.33
N GLY A 163 1.99 52.21 -6.82
CA GLY A 163 3.29 51.58 -7.06
C GLY A 163 3.63 50.34 -6.27
N GLY A 164 2.80 49.84 -5.34
CA GLY A 164 3.03 48.58 -4.65
C GLY A 164 2.35 47.39 -5.35
N PRO A 165 2.90 46.17 -5.31
CA PRO A 165 2.20 45.03 -5.75
C PRO A 165 0.88 44.92 -4.95
N ARG A 166 -0.26 44.88 -5.66
CA ARG A 166 -1.58 44.70 -5.02
C ARG A 166 -1.48 43.47 -4.12
N GLY A 167 -1.77 43.63 -2.83
CA GLY A 167 -1.74 42.55 -1.87
C GLY A 167 -2.64 41.41 -2.33
N ARG A 168 -2.07 40.44 -3.01
CA ARG A 168 -2.73 39.19 -3.34
C ARG A 168 -2.70 38.36 -2.07
N SER A 169 -3.87 38.07 -1.53
CA SER A 169 -3.97 37.04 -0.50
C SER A 169 -3.36 35.74 -1.06
N SER A 170 -2.24 35.32 -0.51
CA SER A 170 -1.65 34.02 -0.82
C SER A 170 -2.47 32.95 -0.10
N ASP A 171 -2.76 31.84 -0.79
CA ASP A 171 -3.38 30.70 -0.16
C ASP A 171 -2.39 30.01 0.77
N LYS A 172 -2.82 29.70 1.99
CA LYS A 172 -2.10 28.79 2.87
C LYS A 172 -2.22 27.37 2.32
N LEU A 173 -1.11 26.64 2.31
CA LEU A 173 -0.97 25.27 1.85
C LEU A 173 -0.16 24.48 2.87
N HIS A 174 -0.21 23.17 2.79
CA HIS A 174 0.78 22.29 3.41
C HIS A 174 1.70 21.71 2.34
N ALA A 175 2.99 21.77 2.55
CA ALA A 175 3.97 20.94 1.86
C ALA A 175 3.94 19.55 2.51
N VAL A 176 3.62 18.54 1.72
CA VAL A 176 3.67 17.12 2.15
C VAL A 176 5.00 16.53 1.74
N ARG A 177 5.83 16.16 2.71
CA ARG A 177 7.18 15.63 2.51
C ARG A 177 7.17 14.36 1.67
N ALA A 178 8.13 14.21 0.76
CA ALA A 178 8.35 12.99 0.00
C ALA A 178 8.65 11.78 0.91
N LEU A 179 8.06 10.64 0.57
CA LEU A 179 8.23 9.36 1.28
C LEU A 179 8.82 8.33 0.32
N THR A 180 10.07 7.94 0.58
CA THR A 180 10.81 6.95 -0.21
C THR A 180 10.96 5.67 0.59
N PRO A 181 10.16 4.62 0.32
CA PRO A 181 10.33 3.32 0.97
C PRO A 181 11.68 2.68 0.62
N ASP A 182 12.30 1.98 1.57
CA ASP A 182 13.48 1.16 1.27
C ASP A 182 13.10 -0.01 0.37
N VAL A 183 11.92 -0.60 0.61
CA VAL A 183 11.37 -1.68 -0.20
C VAL A 183 9.88 -1.46 -0.43
N THR A 184 9.43 -1.61 -1.66
CA THR A 184 8.00 -1.75 -1.97
C THR A 184 7.74 -3.19 -2.41
N ILE A 185 6.77 -3.85 -1.79
CA ILE A 185 6.33 -5.19 -2.16
C ILE A 185 4.91 -5.09 -2.68
N VAL A 186 4.73 -5.47 -3.93
CA VAL A 186 3.43 -5.47 -4.61
C VAL A 186 3.03 -6.87 -5.04
N HIS A 187 1.72 -7.09 -5.09
CA HIS A 187 1.16 -8.28 -5.73
C HIS A 187 0.57 -7.89 -7.08
N VAL A 188 0.85 -8.70 -8.10
CA VAL A 188 0.43 -8.46 -9.48
C VAL A 188 -0.17 -9.73 -10.09
N GLN A 189 -0.97 -9.56 -11.13
CA GLN A 189 -1.57 -10.72 -11.80
C GLN A 189 -0.54 -11.52 -12.59
N ARG A 190 0.32 -10.84 -13.36
CA ARG A 190 1.32 -11.51 -14.22
C ARG A 190 2.64 -10.74 -14.20
N ALA A 191 3.73 -11.47 -14.29
CA ALA A 191 5.04 -10.89 -14.53
C ALA A 191 5.85 -11.78 -15.47
N ASP A 192 6.82 -11.19 -16.17
CA ASP A 192 7.86 -11.95 -16.83
C ASP A 192 9.09 -12.13 -15.92
N ARG A 193 10.04 -12.93 -16.36
CA ARG A 193 11.28 -13.19 -15.61
C ARG A 193 12.21 -11.96 -15.51
N GLU A 194 11.96 -10.93 -16.30
CA GLU A 194 12.73 -9.68 -16.32
C GLU A 194 12.13 -8.62 -15.41
N GLY A 195 10.91 -8.85 -14.91
CA GLY A 195 10.23 -8.00 -13.95
C GLY A 195 9.21 -7.04 -14.56
N ASN A 196 8.93 -7.15 -15.86
CA ASN A 196 7.80 -6.42 -16.42
C ASN A 196 6.51 -7.07 -15.91
N ALA A 197 5.58 -6.27 -15.42
CA ALA A 197 4.38 -6.81 -14.81
C ALA A 197 3.10 -6.19 -15.35
N HIS A 198 2.16 -7.06 -15.68
CA HIS A 198 0.78 -6.70 -15.96
C HIS A 198 0.00 -6.58 -14.64
N CYS A 199 -0.73 -5.50 -14.53
CA CYS A 199 -1.66 -5.30 -13.44
C CYS A 199 -2.93 -4.65 -13.97
N TRP A 200 -4.08 -5.03 -13.41
CA TRP A 200 -5.39 -4.45 -13.72
C TRP A 200 -6.30 -4.44 -12.48
N GLY A 201 -7.34 -3.65 -12.53
CA GLY A 201 -8.24 -3.42 -11.41
C GLY A 201 -7.93 -2.14 -10.65
N ASN A 202 -8.02 -2.17 -9.35
CA ASN A 202 -7.71 -1.02 -8.52
C ASN A 202 -6.21 -0.93 -8.25
N PHE A 203 -5.58 0.15 -8.68
CA PHE A 203 -4.16 0.38 -8.44
C PHE A 203 -3.88 1.08 -7.10
N GLY A 204 -4.88 1.75 -6.50
CA GLY A 204 -4.66 2.56 -5.32
C GLY A 204 -3.50 3.54 -5.51
N VAL A 205 -2.43 3.35 -4.74
CA VAL A 205 -1.18 4.13 -4.83
C VAL A 205 0.03 3.23 -5.15
N MET A 206 -0.22 2.09 -5.80
CA MET A 206 0.81 1.10 -6.12
C MET A 206 1.85 1.67 -7.09
N ILE A 207 1.42 2.39 -8.12
CA ILE A 207 2.31 2.94 -9.15
C ILE A 207 3.29 3.93 -8.53
N GLU A 208 2.78 4.82 -7.68
CA GLU A 208 3.58 5.79 -6.93
C GLU A 208 4.55 5.09 -5.99
N GLY A 209 4.06 4.09 -5.24
CA GLY A 209 4.88 3.34 -4.29
C GLY A 209 5.99 2.53 -4.95
N VAL A 210 5.75 1.95 -6.13
CA VAL A 210 6.79 1.27 -6.93
C VAL A 210 7.85 2.25 -7.41
N ARG A 211 7.43 3.41 -7.92
CA ARG A 211 8.36 4.43 -8.45
C ARG A 211 9.11 5.18 -7.37
N ALA A 212 8.54 5.27 -6.16
CA ALA A 212 9.15 5.94 -5.01
C ALA A 212 10.22 5.10 -4.31
N ALA A 213 10.17 3.78 -4.45
CA ALA A 213 10.98 2.85 -3.67
C ALA A 213 12.43 2.74 -4.16
N LYS A 214 13.33 2.43 -3.23
CA LYS A 214 14.72 2.07 -3.57
C LYS A 214 14.82 0.67 -4.17
N ARG A 215 13.93 -0.25 -3.75
CA ARG A 215 13.86 -1.65 -4.23
C ARG A 215 12.41 -2.07 -4.35
N VAL A 216 12.13 -2.91 -5.33
CA VAL A 216 10.80 -3.43 -5.60
C VAL A 216 10.83 -4.95 -5.70
N ILE A 217 9.91 -5.61 -4.98
CA ILE A 217 9.63 -7.04 -5.10
C ILE A 217 8.23 -7.17 -5.70
N ALA A 218 8.13 -7.79 -6.87
CA ALA A 218 6.87 -8.11 -7.51
C ALA A 218 6.51 -9.58 -7.23
N VAL A 219 5.41 -9.79 -6.50
CA VAL A 219 4.83 -11.12 -6.25
C VAL A 219 3.75 -11.34 -7.29
N ALA A 220 3.86 -12.35 -8.12
CA ALA A 220 2.96 -12.59 -9.24
C ALA A 220 2.14 -13.87 -9.07
N GLU A 221 0.88 -13.83 -9.50
CA GLU A 221 0.04 -15.04 -9.60
C GLU A 221 0.59 -15.98 -10.67
N GLU A 222 1.08 -15.40 -11.78
CA GLU A 222 1.61 -16.17 -12.91
C GLU A 222 2.92 -15.55 -13.43
N ILE A 223 3.88 -16.42 -13.75
CA ILE A 223 5.03 -16.04 -14.56
C ILE A 223 4.74 -16.40 -16.00
N VAL A 224 4.81 -15.44 -16.88
CA VAL A 224 4.49 -15.58 -18.29
C VAL A 224 5.71 -15.25 -19.18
N GLU A 225 5.66 -15.69 -20.42
CA GLU A 225 6.69 -15.34 -21.39
C GLU A 225 6.64 -13.84 -21.76
N PRO A 226 7.78 -13.22 -22.08
CA PRO A 226 7.85 -11.78 -22.39
C PRO A 226 6.88 -11.32 -23.50
N GLU A 227 6.57 -12.19 -24.44
CA GLU A 227 5.65 -11.92 -25.54
C GLU A 227 4.22 -11.69 -25.04
N VAL A 228 3.81 -12.35 -23.94
CA VAL A 228 2.50 -12.14 -23.32
C VAL A 228 2.44 -10.73 -22.73
N ILE A 229 3.50 -10.28 -22.08
CA ILE A 229 3.59 -8.91 -21.58
C ILE A 229 3.60 -7.90 -22.72
N ALA A 230 4.39 -8.15 -23.77
CA ALA A 230 4.50 -7.27 -24.92
C ALA A 230 3.19 -7.16 -25.73
N SER A 231 2.33 -8.17 -25.68
CA SER A 231 1.05 -8.18 -26.41
C SER A 231 0.02 -7.17 -25.91
N ASP A 232 0.14 -6.72 -24.64
CA ASP A 232 -0.73 -5.70 -24.06
C ASP A 232 0.08 -4.69 -23.22
N PRO A 233 0.77 -3.76 -23.88
CA PRO A 233 1.63 -2.78 -23.21
C PRO A 233 0.85 -1.84 -22.27
N ASN A 234 -0.46 -1.65 -22.49
CA ASN A 234 -1.30 -0.80 -21.64
C ASN A 234 -1.47 -1.39 -20.23
N ARG A 235 -1.34 -2.70 -20.05
CA ARG A 235 -1.36 -3.36 -18.74
C ARG A 235 0.02 -3.43 -18.08
N THR A 236 1.09 -3.10 -18.77
CA THR A 236 2.45 -3.09 -18.23
C THR A 236 2.67 -1.85 -17.38
N VAL A 237 2.06 -1.82 -16.19
CA VAL A 237 2.13 -0.68 -15.28
C VAL A 237 3.43 -0.64 -14.48
N ILE A 238 4.11 -1.77 -14.36
CA ILE A 238 5.41 -1.89 -13.70
C ILE A 238 6.44 -2.36 -14.72
N PRO A 239 7.29 -1.46 -15.22
CA PRO A 239 8.38 -1.82 -16.11
C PRO A 239 9.49 -2.54 -15.34
N GLY A 240 10.10 -3.53 -15.99
CA GLY A 240 11.08 -4.42 -15.37
C GLY A 240 12.26 -3.71 -14.72
N PHE A 241 12.72 -2.59 -15.28
CA PHE A 241 13.88 -1.86 -14.74
C PHE A 241 13.65 -1.31 -13.31
N LEU A 242 12.41 -1.18 -12.84
CA LEU A 242 12.08 -0.81 -11.47
C LEU A 242 12.14 -2.00 -10.51
N VAL A 243 12.02 -3.24 -11.00
CA VAL A 243 11.87 -4.45 -10.19
C VAL A 243 13.22 -5.07 -9.89
N ASN A 244 13.48 -5.40 -8.63
CA ASN A 244 14.69 -6.07 -8.17
C ASN A 244 14.52 -7.58 -8.07
N ALA A 245 13.32 -8.04 -7.72
CA ALA A 245 12.98 -9.47 -7.66
C ALA A 245 11.54 -9.71 -8.10
N VAL A 246 11.34 -10.83 -8.78
CA VAL A 246 10.03 -11.39 -9.12
C VAL A 246 9.87 -12.69 -8.36
N VAL A 247 8.69 -12.91 -7.79
CA VAL A 247 8.37 -14.12 -7.05
C VAL A 247 7.06 -14.69 -7.59
N GLU A 248 7.09 -15.92 -8.09
CA GLU A 248 5.88 -16.64 -8.44
C GLU A 248 5.19 -17.13 -7.17
N CYS A 249 3.96 -16.71 -6.96
CA CYS A 249 3.21 -17.07 -5.76
C CYS A 249 1.71 -17.05 -6.00
N PRO A 250 1.16 -18.08 -6.65
CA PRO A 250 -0.28 -18.22 -6.80
C PRO A 250 -1.01 -18.16 -5.47
N PHE A 251 -2.15 -17.49 -5.45
CA PHE A 251 -2.90 -17.22 -4.20
C PHE A 251 -2.13 -16.37 -3.17
N GLY A 252 -1.07 -15.68 -3.59
CA GLY A 252 -0.16 -14.95 -2.72
C GLY A 252 -0.79 -13.78 -1.97
N ALA A 253 -1.90 -13.23 -2.48
CA ALA A 253 -2.62 -12.16 -1.82
C ALA A 253 -3.75 -12.64 -0.89
N HIS A 254 -4.16 -13.93 -0.91
CA HIS A 254 -5.23 -14.42 -0.03
C HIS A 254 -4.95 -14.06 1.44
N PRO A 255 -5.93 -13.55 2.21
CA PRO A 255 -7.38 -13.48 1.96
C PRO A 255 -7.87 -12.27 1.13
N SER A 256 -6.97 -11.38 0.72
CA SER A 256 -7.26 -10.28 -0.18
C SER A 256 -7.61 -10.79 -1.59
N PRO A 257 -8.54 -10.16 -2.31
CA PRO A 257 -8.90 -10.61 -3.66
C PRO A 257 -7.84 -10.25 -4.68
N VAL A 258 -7.75 -11.05 -5.75
CA VAL A 258 -7.01 -10.72 -6.97
C VAL A 258 -7.97 -10.74 -8.14
N GLN A 259 -8.17 -9.59 -8.74
CA GLN A 259 -9.13 -9.46 -9.84
C GLN A 259 -8.78 -10.35 -11.01
N GLY A 260 -9.73 -11.20 -11.40
CA GLY A 260 -9.57 -12.19 -12.45
C GLY A 260 -9.09 -13.57 -11.97
N TYR A 261 -8.69 -13.72 -10.72
CA TYR A 261 -8.18 -14.96 -10.14
C TYR A 261 -9.04 -15.50 -9.01
N TYR A 262 -9.25 -14.73 -7.95
CA TYR A 262 -10.06 -15.14 -6.81
C TYR A 262 -10.68 -13.97 -6.07
N LYS A 263 -11.77 -14.26 -5.38
CA LYS A 263 -12.55 -13.31 -4.59
C LYS A 263 -11.89 -13.08 -3.23
N ARG A 264 -12.35 -12.01 -2.55
CA ARG A 264 -12.06 -11.76 -1.14
C ARG A 264 -12.60 -12.89 -0.27
N ASP A 265 -11.80 -13.39 0.66
CA ASP A 265 -12.24 -14.36 1.65
C ASP A 265 -12.76 -13.70 2.93
N ASP A 266 -14.02 -13.26 2.89
CA ASP A 266 -14.66 -12.57 4.01
C ASP A 266 -14.77 -13.44 5.26
N VAL A 267 -14.86 -14.75 5.10
CA VAL A 267 -14.89 -15.72 6.21
C VAL A 267 -13.54 -15.72 6.92
N PHE A 268 -12.44 -15.73 6.16
CA PHE A 268 -11.10 -15.70 6.74
C PHE A 268 -10.82 -14.37 7.47
N PHE A 269 -11.24 -13.23 6.91
CA PHE A 269 -11.13 -11.93 7.55
C PHE A 269 -11.87 -11.89 8.89
N ARG A 270 -13.08 -12.46 8.93
CA ARG A 270 -13.88 -12.57 10.17
C ARG A 270 -13.20 -13.47 11.19
N GLN A 271 -12.76 -14.66 10.77
CA GLN A 271 -12.07 -15.60 11.64
C GLN A 271 -10.79 -15.01 12.23
N CYS A 272 -10.00 -14.29 11.41
CA CYS A 272 -8.81 -13.58 11.89
C CYS A 272 -9.17 -12.60 13.00
N HIS A 273 -10.19 -11.77 12.79
CA HIS A 273 -10.64 -10.81 13.79
C HIS A 273 -11.10 -11.48 15.09
N GLU A 274 -11.88 -12.56 14.99
CA GLU A 274 -12.38 -13.28 16.16
C GLU A 274 -11.28 -14.01 16.94
N GLN A 275 -10.25 -14.49 16.25
CA GLN A 275 -9.18 -15.34 16.78
C GLN A 275 -7.86 -14.60 17.05
N THR A 276 -7.85 -13.26 17.07
CA THR A 276 -6.64 -12.46 17.36
C THR A 276 -6.89 -11.38 18.42
N LYS A 277 -7.90 -11.58 19.26
CA LYS A 277 -8.32 -10.60 20.27
C LYS A 277 -7.27 -10.37 21.35
N THR A 278 -6.57 -11.40 21.76
CA THR A 278 -5.51 -11.34 22.76
C THR A 278 -4.14 -11.63 22.16
N ARG A 279 -3.06 -11.36 22.89
CA ARG A 279 -1.69 -11.73 22.47
C ARG A 279 -1.54 -13.24 22.28
N GLN A 280 -2.15 -14.03 23.16
CA GLN A 280 -2.14 -15.49 23.11
C GLN A 280 -2.90 -15.99 21.88
N ASP A 281 -4.08 -15.44 21.60
CA ASP A 281 -4.87 -15.79 20.42
C ASP A 281 -4.10 -15.45 19.14
N THR A 282 -3.44 -14.29 19.11
CA THR A 282 -2.59 -13.88 17.98
C THR A 282 -1.43 -14.85 17.78
N ALA A 283 -0.76 -15.27 18.86
CA ALA A 283 0.31 -16.27 18.75
C ALA A 283 -0.20 -17.59 18.17
N ALA A 284 -1.34 -18.09 18.66
CA ALA A 284 -1.96 -19.30 18.13
C ALA A 284 -2.38 -19.17 16.65
N TRP A 285 -2.89 -18.00 16.25
CA TRP A 285 -3.20 -17.70 14.84
C TRP A 285 -1.94 -17.74 13.97
N LEU A 286 -0.86 -17.07 14.40
CA LEU A 286 0.41 -17.04 13.70
C LEU A 286 1.07 -18.44 13.63
N ASP A 287 1.01 -19.21 14.72
CA ASP A 287 1.49 -20.59 14.73
C ASP A 287 0.75 -21.44 13.70
N ARG A 288 -0.56 -21.26 13.60
CA ARG A 288 -1.38 -22.00 12.64
C ARG A 288 -1.14 -21.57 11.20
N TRP A 289 -1.21 -20.26 10.90
CA TRP A 289 -1.31 -19.77 9.53
C TRP A 289 0.00 -19.24 8.95
N VAL A 290 1.03 -19.05 9.77
CA VAL A 290 2.32 -18.51 9.34
C VAL A 290 3.47 -19.46 9.66
N TYR A 291 3.68 -19.80 10.93
CA TYR A 291 4.81 -20.66 11.33
C TYR A 291 4.57 -22.13 11.03
N GLY A 292 3.34 -22.61 11.16
CA GLY A 292 2.96 -24.01 10.90
C GLY A 292 2.87 -24.38 9.42
N VAL A 293 3.06 -23.41 8.51
CA VAL A 293 3.06 -23.65 7.06
C VAL A 293 4.41 -23.26 6.46
N THR A 294 4.99 -24.16 5.69
CA THR A 294 6.35 -23.98 5.15
C THR A 294 6.38 -23.04 3.94
N ASP A 295 5.32 -23.04 3.16
CA ASP A 295 5.21 -22.30 1.92
C ASP A 295 3.74 -22.01 1.57
N ARG A 296 3.52 -21.35 0.44
CA ARG A 296 2.16 -21.00 -0.01
C ARG A 296 1.33 -22.22 -0.39
N LYS A 297 1.93 -23.27 -0.89
CA LYS A 297 1.23 -24.53 -1.21
C LYS A 297 0.71 -25.22 0.05
N ALA A 298 1.54 -25.29 1.10
CA ALA A 298 1.12 -25.81 2.40
C ALA A 298 -0.01 -24.95 3.01
N TYR A 299 0.05 -23.64 2.85
CA TYR A 299 -1.02 -22.73 3.27
C TYR A 299 -2.34 -23.04 2.54
N MET A 300 -2.32 -23.19 1.22
CA MET A 300 -3.51 -23.51 0.44
C MET A 300 -4.08 -24.90 0.81
N ASN A 301 -3.22 -25.87 1.06
CA ASN A 301 -3.65 -27.20 1.53
C ASN A 301 -4.38 -27.10 2.88
N GLN A 302 -3.88 -26.27 3.78
CA GLN A 302 -4.51 -26.02 5.09
C GLN A 302 -5.82 -25.25 4.98
N LEU A 303 -5.93 -24.34 4.01
CA LEU A 303 -7.19 -23.65 3.70
C LEU A 303 -8.26 -24.63 3.20
N GLY A 304 -7.83 -25.66 2.47
CA GLY A 304 -8.67 -26.75 1.93
C GLY A 304 -9.11 -26.48 0.50
N GLY A 305 -9.07 -27.55 -0.32
CA GLY A 305 -9.35 -27.46 -1.75
C GLY A 305 -10.73 -26.90 -2.07
N CYS A 306 -11.77 -27.32 -1.34
CA CYS A 306 -13.13 -26.79 -1.54
C CYS A 306 -13.18 -25.27 -1.37
N ARG A 307 -12.44 -24.73 -0.38
CA ARG A 307 -12.42 -23.28 -0.15
C ARG A 307 -11.67 -22.55 -1.24
N VAL A 308 -10.56 -23.09 -1.71
CA VAL A 308 -9.81 -22.54 -2.84
C VAL A 308 -10.68 -22.48 -4.10
N ASP A 309 -11.42 -23.56 -4.38
CA ASP A 309 -12.32 -23.64 -5.53
C ASP A 309 -13.52 -22.67 -5.44
N GLU A 310 -14.07 -22.49 -4.24
CA GLU A 310 -15.15 -21.51 -3.99
C GLU A 310 -14.69 -20.06 -4.21
N LEU A 311 -13.45 -19.74 -3.85
CA LEU A 311 -12.89 -18.41 -4.03
C LEU A 311 -12.50 -18.14 -5.47
N GLY A 312 -12.15 -19.17 -6.24
CA GLY A 312 -11.80 -19.06 -7.65
C GLY A 312 -12.85 -18.32 -8.45
N VAL A 313 -12.42 -17.42 -9.32
CA VAL A 313 -13.31 -16.71 -10.24
C VAL A 313 -13.65 -17.63 -11.39
N LYS A 314 -14.96 -17.85 -11.59
CA LYS A 314 -15.46 -18.63 -12.74
C LYS A 314 -15.43 -17.76 -13.99
N GLN A 315 -15.04 -18.34 -15.12
CA GLN A 315 -14.94 -17.63 -16.41
C GLN A 315 -16.22 -16.88 -16.81
N HIS A 316 -17.39 -17.32 -16.33
CA HIS A 316 -18.69 -16.73 -16.63
C HIS A 316 -19.24 -15.83 -15.52
N ALA A 317 -18.44 -15.48 -14.52
CA ALA A 317 -18.88 -14.64 -13.40
C ALA A 317 -18.94 -13.16 -13.75
N TYR A 318 -18.32 -12.75 -14.84
CA TYR A 318 -18.37 -11.38 -15.33
C TYR A 318 -19.47 -11.19 -16.35
N ALA A 319 -20.18 -10.07 -16.25
CA ALA A 319 -21.06 -9.60 -17.29
C ALA A 319 -20.34 -9.60 -18.66
N ALA A 320 -21.12 -9.54 -19.74
CA ALA A 320 -20.58 -9.44 -21.11
C ALA A 320 -19.37 -8.50 -21.14
N GLN A 321 -18.40 -8.84 -21.96
CA GLN A 321 -17.21 -8.02 -22.16
C GLN A 321 -17.62 -6.56 -22.34
N ALA A 322 -17.04 -5.68 -21.55
CA ALA A 322 -17.23 -4.27 -21.74
C ALA A 322 -16.61 -3.90 -23.10
N ASP A 323 -17.44 -3.35 -23.97
CA ASP A 323 -16.96 -2.71 -25.19
C ASP A 323 -16.40 -1.34 -24.79
N PHE A 324 -15.10 -1.21 -24.82
CA PHE A 324 -14.42 0.06 -24.51
C PHE A 324 -14.33 1.00 -25.71
N GLY A 325 -14.91 0.61 -26.87
CA GLY A 325 -15.00 1.47 -28.07
C GLY A 325 -13.72 1.63 -28.84
N TYR A 326 -12.76 0.71 -28.73
CA TYR A 326 -11.52 0.66 -29.54
C TYR A 326 -11.14 -0.76 -29.94
#